data_bba35b8185a863b467629c863c840e32
#
_entry.id   bba35b8185a863b467629c863c840e32
#
_cell.length_a   1.000
_cell.length_b   1.000
_cell.length_c   1.000
_cell.angle_alpha   90.00
_cell.angle_beta   90.00
_cell.angle_gamma   90.00
#
_symmetry.space_group_name_H-M   'P 1'
#
loop_
_entity.id
_entity.type
_entity.pdbx_description
1 polymer ?
#
loop_
_entity_poly.entity_id
_entity_poly.type
_entity_poly.pdbx_seq_one_letter_code
_entity_poly.pdbx_strand_id
1 'polypeptide(L)'
;VRKAIIEFEKMKRRILRHISQRTAMLSGISHDLKTPLTRLKLQIEILNKNNSLDKIKDDILEMEKMISEYLDFSTTQESVNSIQFNLSNLMTEIIHKYSNKSLTLQCEEKIFMTGRQHLIKRCVYNLIDNSLKYAGNADVGIKKTKSQIEIAVEDKGPGIPEDEREKVLRPFYRLDKSRQMSEGSVGLGLSIVQDIVNSH
;
A
#
# COMPACT_ATOMS: atom_id res chain seq x y z
N VAL A 1 9.93 9.56 -37.96
CA VAL A 1 8.88 8.51 -38.01
C VAL A 1 9.15 7.43 -36.95
N ARG A 2 10.34 6.77 -36.94
CA ARG A 2 10.66 5.64 -36.02
C ARG A 2 10.56 6.01 -34.52
N LYS A 3 11.00 7.20 -34.14
CA LYS A 3 10.92 7.70 -32.77
C LYS A 3 9.47 7.95 -32.31
N ALA A 4 8.63 8.50 -33.20
CA ALA A 4 7.21 8.72 -32.93
C ALA A 4 6.43 7.40 -32.75
N ILE A 5 6.74 6.37 -33.53
CA ILE A 5 6.14 5.04 -33.41
C ILE A 5 6.49 4.42 -32.05
N ILE A 6 7.76 4.54 -31.62
CA ILE A 6 8.20 4.01 -30.32
C ILE A 6 7.48 4.71 -29.17
N GLU A 7 7.35 6.04 -29.22
CA GLU A 7 6.63 6.79 -28.18
C GLU A 7 5.12 6.49 -28.18
N PHE A 8 4.52 6.30 -29.35
CA PHE A 8 3.12 5.87 -29.47
C PHE A 8 2.89 4.47 -28.86
N GLU A 9 3.79 3.52 -29.16
CA GLU A 9 3.73 2.18 -28.55
C GLU A 9 3.89 2.20 -27.04
N LYS A 10 4.78 3.04 -26.49
CA LYS A 10 4.92 3.23 -25.06
C LYS A 10 3.64 3.80 -24.44
N MET A 11 3.06 4.82 -25.08
CA MET A 11 1.81 5.43 -24.63
C MET A 11 0.66 4.43 -24.65
N LYS A 12 0.51 3.66 -25.75
CA LYS A 12 -0.49 2.60 -25.88
C LYS A 12 -0.35 1.55 -24.75
N ARG A 13 0.86 1.04 -24.51
CA ARG A 13 1.12 0.08 -23.42
C ARG A 13 0.78 0.68 -22.06
N ARG A 14 1.07 1.96 -21.84
CA ARG A 14 0.74 2.67 -20.60
C ARG A 14 -0.77 2.75 -20.40
N ILE A 15 -1.52 3.14 -21.42
CA ILE A 15 -2.99 3.21 -21.39
C ILE A 15 -3.60 1.83 -21.14
N LEU A 16 -3.16 0.80 -21.86
CA LEU A 16 -3.65 -0.57 -21.68
C LEU A 16 -3.38 -1.10 -20.28
N ARG A 17 -2.20 -0.80 -19.72
CA ARG A 17 -1.86 -1.15 -18.33
C ARG A 17 -2.79 -0.46 -17.33
N HIS A 18 -3.03 0.84 -17.49
CA HIS A 18 -3.97 1.61 -16.66
C HIS A 18 -5.40 1.04 -16.73
N ILE A 19 -5.88 0.71 -17.91
CA ILE A 19 -7.22 0.10 -18.09
C ILE A 19 -7.28 -1.27 -17.40
N SER A 20 -6.28 -2.12 -17.60
CA SER A 20 -6.20 -3.44 -16.98
C SER A 20 -6.13 -3.35 -15.45
N GLN A 21 -5.31 -2.44 -14.92
CA GLN A 21 -5.24 -2.18 -13.48
C GLN A 21 -6.58 -1.71 -12.92
N ARG A 22 -7.25 -0.78 -13.61
CA ARG A 22 -8.57 -0.27 -13.19
C ARG A 22 -9.64 -1.37 -13.18
N THR A 23 -9.65 -2.24 -14.19
CA THR A 23 -10.61 -3.36 -14.30
C THR A 23 -10.35 -4.43 -13.23
N ALA A 24 -9.09 -4.81 -13.02
CA ALA A 24 -8.70 -5.74 -11.96
C ALA A 24 -9.08 -5.20 -10.57
N MET A 25 -8.89 -3.91 -10.36
CA MET A 25 -9.22 -3.19 -9.15
C MET A 25 -10.73 -3.19 -8.88
N LEU A 26 -11.57 -2.84 -9.86
CA LEU A 26 -13.03 -2.87 -9.73
C LEU A 26 -13.55 -4.28 -9.42
N SER A 27 -12.98 -5.30 -10.03
CA SER A 27 -13.31 -6.69 -9.76
C SER A 27 -12.93 -7.13 -8.33
N GLY A 28 -11.72 -6.76 -7.88
CA GLY A 28 -11.24 -7.07 -6.53
C GLY A 28 -12.11 -6.42 -5.45
N ILE A 29 -12.40 -5.12 -5.60
CA ILE A 29 -13.25 -4.38 -4.65
C ILE A 29 -14.65 -4.97 -4.56
N SER A 30 -15.26 -5.31 -5.70
CA SER A 30 -16.60 -5.90 -5.71
C SER A 30 -16.64 -7.23 -4.94
N HIS A 31 -15.57 -8.03 -5.05
CA HIS A 31 -15.43 -9.27 -4.30
C HIS A 31 -15.22 -9.01 -2.80
N ASP A 32 -14.33 -8.10 -2.46
CA ASP A 32 -13.92 -7.86 -1.07
C ASP A 32 -14.96 -7.08 -0.26
N LEU A 33 -15.77 -6.23 -0.92
CA LEU A 33 -16.94 -5.61 -0.31
C LEU A 33 -18.12 -6.59 -0.15
N LYS A 34 -18.25 -7.60 -1.02
CA LYS A 34 -19.33 -8.59 -0.93
C LYS A 34 -19.25 -9.44 0.34
N THR A 35 -18.05 -9.75 0.81
CA THR A 35 -17.84 -10.58 2.00
C THR A 35 -18.37 -9.92 3.28
N PRO A 36 -17.95 -8.68 3.68
CA PRO A 36 -18.47 -8.01 4.87
C PRO A 36 -19.96 -7.67 4.71
N LEU A 37 -20.44 -7.32 3.51
CA LEU A 37 -21.88 -7.11 3.28
C LEU A 37 -22.70 -8.38 3.51
N THR A 38 -22.21 -9.54 3.07
CA THR A 38 -22.87 -10.82 3.32
C THR A 38 -22.89 -11.15 4.82
N ARG A 39 -21.79 -10.89 5.54
CA ARG A 39 -21.74 -11.05 7.01
C ARG A 39 -22.71 -10.13 7.71
N LEU A 40 -22.76 -8.83 7.34
CA LEU A 40 -23.73 -7.86 7.87
C LEU A 40 -25.16 -8.34 7.68
N LYS A 41 -25.49 -8.83 6.49
CA LYS A 41 -26.84 -9.36 6.19
C LYS A 41 -27.20 -10.54 7.09
N LEU A 42 -26.29 -11.51 7.24
CA LEU A 42 -26.48 -12.65 8.13
C LEU A 42 -26.60 -12.24 9.61
N GLN A 43 -25.82 -11.25 10.04
CA GLN A 43 -25.86 -10.74 11.42
C GLN A 43 -27.18 -10.01 11.70
N ILE A 44 -27.71 -9.24 10.76
CA ILE A 44 -29.03 -8.61 10.88
C ILE A 44 -30.13 -9.67 10.99
N GLU A 45 -30.04 -10.77 10.23
CA GLU A 45 -30.98 -11.89 10.33
C GLU A 45 -30.91 -12.60 11.70
N ILE A 46 -29.71 -12.68 12.31
CA ILE A 46 -29.48 -13.29 13.62
C ILE A 46 -29.81 -12.32 14.78
N LEU A 47 -29.73 -11.01 14.58
CA LEU A 47 -30.00 -9.96 15.58
C LEU A 47 -31.40 -10.03 16.19
N ASN A 48 -32.33 -10.64 15.51
CA ASN A 48 -33.64 -10.96 16.08
C ASN A 48 -33.57 -11.96 17.26
N LYS A 49 -32.37 -12.52 17.56
CA LYS A 49 -32.16 -13.52 18.61
C LYS A 49 -31.03 -13.22 19.63
N ASN A 50 -30.04 -12.38 19.30
CA ASN A 50 -28.91 -12.08 20.22
C ASN A 50 -28.24 -10.71 19.87
N ASN A 51 -27.90 -9.92 20.91
CA ASN A 51 -27.18 -8.63 20.80
C ASN A 51 -25.75 -8.79 20.22
N SER A 52 -25.59 -8.74 18.92
CA SER A 52 -24.28 -8.82 18.20
C SER A 52 -23.88 -7.50 17.54
N LEU A 53 -24.16 -6.36 18.17
CA LEU A 53 -23.84 -5.02 17.64
C LEU A 53 -22.34 -4.79 17.45
N ASP A 54 -21.48 -5.40 18.27
CA ASP A 54 -20.03 -5.21 18.16
C ASP A 54 -19.46 -5.79 16.88
N LYS A 55 -19.93 -6.98 16.46
CA LYS A 55 -19.48 -7.59 15.20
C LYS A 55 -19.89 -6.79 13.97
N ILE A 56 -21.08 -6.19 13.99
CA ILE A 56 -21.53 -5.30 12.92
C ILE A 56 -20.65 -4.07 12.85
N LYS A 57 -20.26 -3.51 13.99
CA LYS A 57 -19.35 -2.36 14.09
C LYS A 57 -17.98 -2.69 13.48
N ASP A 58 -17.44 -3.85 13.80
CA ASP A 58 -16.15 -4.30 13.27
C ASP A 58 -16.20 -4.47 11.74
N ASP A 59 -17.28 -5.05 11.21
CA ASP A 59 -17.47 -5.20 9.75
C ASP A 59 -17.62 -3.85 9.05
N ILE A 60 -18.30 -2.87 9.66
CA ILE A 60 -18.39 -1.50 9.13
C ILE A 60 -17.00 -0.83 9.11
N LEU A 61 -16.23 -0.95 10.16
CA LEU A 61 -14.87 -0.40 10.24
C LEU A 61 -13.94 -1.02 9.19
N GLU A 62 -14.07 -2.32 8.95
CA GLU A 62 -13.35 -3.01 7.87
C GLU A 62 -13.73 -2.48 6.50
N MET A 63 -15.02 -2.24 6.25
CA MET A 63 -15.50 -1.63 5.00
C MET A 63 -14.98 -0.19 4.82
N GLU A 64 -15.04 0.64 5.86
CA GLU A 64 -14.51 2.01 5.83
C GLU A 64 -13.02 2.00 5.49
N LYS A 65 -12.25 1.10 6.07
CA LYS A 65 -10.84 0.93 5.77
C LYS A 65 -10.61 0.54 4.31
N MET A 66 -11.37 -0.43 3.77
CA MET A 66 -11.28 -0.84 2.37
C MET A 66 -11.57 0.31 1.41
N ILE A 67 -12.62 1.11 1.68
CA ILE A 67 -12.97 2.28 0.88
C ILE A 67 -11.86 3.33 0.95
N SER A 68 -11.30 3.58 2.12
CA SER A 68 -10.21 4.54 2.29
C SER A 68 -8.96 4.12 1.50
N GLU A 69 -8.54 2.86 1.61
CA GLU A 69 -7.41 2.32 0.84
C GLU A 69 -7.65 2.41 -0.67
N TYR A 70 -8.91 2.26 -1.11
CA TYR A 70 -9.30 2.43 -2.50
C TYR A 70 -9.21 3.88 -3.00
N LEU A 71 -9.80 4.82 -2.25
CA LEU A 71 -9.75 6.24 -2.58
C LEU A 71 -8.30 6.72 -2.63
N ASP A 72 -7.52 6.27 -1.70
CA ASP A 72 -6.10 6.55 -1.64
C ASP A 72 -5.35 6.00 -2.87
N PHE A 73 -5.65 4.81 -3.33
CA PHE A 73 -5.07 4.28 -4.58
C PHE A 73 -5.49 5.10 -5.79
N SER A 74 -6.74 5.53 -5.87
CA SER A 74 -7.29 6.35 -6.95
C SER A 74 -6.64 7.73 -7.05
N THR A 75 -6.35 8.37 -5.92
CA THR A 75 -5.78 9.73 -5.86
C THR A 75 -4.27 9.80 -6.10
N THR A 76 -3.57 8.67 -6.16
CA THR A 76 -2.13 8.62 -6.48
C THR A 76 -1.81 9.21 -7.87
N GLN A 77 -2.81 9.40 -8.73
CA GLN A 77 -2.67 9.92 -10.09
C GLN A 77 -2.88 11.44 -10.21
N GLU A 78 -3.23 12.15 -9.14
CA GLU A 78 -3.39 13.62 -9.23
C GLU A 78 -2.06 14.32 -9.46
N SER A 79 -2.09 15.36 -10.31
CA SER A 79 -0.94 16.17 -10.73
C SER A 79 -0.48 17.12 -9.61
N VAL A 80 0.00 16.56 -8.51
CA VAL A 80 0.67 17.37 -7.48
C VAL A 80 2.11 17.63 -7.90
N ASN A 81 2.50 18.90 -7.90
CA ASN A 81 3.85 19.32 -8.29
C ASN A 81 4.92 18.66 -7.39
N SER A 82 6.00 18.22 -8.02
CA SER A 82 7.20 17.79 -7.31
C SER A 82 7.85 19.00 -6.62
N ILE A 83 8.15 18.88 -5.36
CA ILE A 83 8.84 19.89 -4.54
C ILE A 83 10.13 19.32 -3.96
N GLN A 84 11.07 20.19 -3.67
CA GLN A 84 12.26 19.79 -2.91
C GLN A 84 11.90 19.76 -1.42
N PHE A 85 12.21 18.67 -0.72
CA PHE A 85 11.98 18.51 0.71
C PHE A 85 13.11 17.72 1.38
N ASN A 86 13.21 17.84 2.70
CA ASN A 86 14.17 17.09 3.50
C ASN A 86 13.59 15.71 3.82
N LEU A 87 14.14 14.67 3.18
CA LEU A 87 13.71 13.29 3.33
C LEU A 87 14.01 12.75 4.74
N SER A 88 15.16 13.13 5.32
CA SER A 88 15.56 12.71 6.67
C SER A 88 14.55 13.18 7.72
N ASN A 89 14.11 14.45 7.61
CA ASN A 89 13.08 14.99 8.50
C ASN A 89 11.74 14.26 8.33
N LEU A 90 11.35 13.98 7.07
CA LEU A 90 10.13 13.24 6.79
C LEU A 90 10.14 11.84 7.42
N MET A 91 11.28 11.12 7.34
CA MET A 91 11.40 9.80 7.95
C MET A 91 11.32 9.87 9.47
N THR A 92 11.99 10.84 10.09
CA THR A 92 11.91 11.08 11.53
C THR A 92 10.45 11.33 11.97
N GLU A 93 9.71 12.15 11.22
CA GLU A 93 8.29 12.41 11.49
C GLU A 93 7.43 11.13 11.38
N ILE A 94 7.70 10.31 10.36
CA ILE A 94 6.99 9.04 10.17
C ILE A 94 7.25 8.10 11.36
N ILE A 95 8.52 7.88 11.71
CA ILE A 95 8.91 6.97 12.80
C ILE A 95 8.33 7.40 14.14
N HIS A 96 8.30 8.71 14.43
CA HIS A 96 7.69 9.23 15.66
C HIS A 96 6.22 8.83 15.85
N LYS A 97 5.47 8.63 14.78
CA LYS A 97 4.08 8.16 14.87
C LYS A 97 3.94 6.71 15.34
N TYR A 98 5.01 5.95 15.25
CA TYR A 98 5.06 4.55 15.69
C TYR A 98 5.78 4.36 17.04
N SER A 99 5.84 5.39 17.86
CA SER A 99 6.66 5.47 19.10
C SER A 99 6.49 4.31 20.10
N ASN A 100 5.42 3.52 19.99
CA ASN A 100 5.15 2.33 20.82
C ASN A 100 5.47 1.00 20.11
N LYS A 101 6.12 1.03 18.92
CA LYS A 101 6.40 -0.17 18.14
C LYS A 101 7.91 -0.35 17.96
N SER A 102 8.34 -1.57 17.69
CA SER A 102 9.76 -1.90 17.51
C SER A 102 10.23 -1.44 16.13
N LEU A 103 10.67 -0.18 16.06
CA LEU A 103 11.16 0.49 14.85
C LEU A 103 12.51 1.14 15.11
N THR A 104 13.43 0.99 14.17
CA THR A 104 14.69 1.74 14.16
C THR A 104 14.80 2.59 12.90
N LEU A 105 15.55 3.70 12.98
CA LEU A 105 15.84 4.56 11.84
C LEU A 105 17.36 4.73 11.71
N GLN A 106 17.91 4.31 10.58
CA GLN A 106 19.28 4.59 10.16
C GLN A 106 19.23 5.60 9.01
N CYS A 107 19.59 6.83 9.29
CA CYS A 107 19.51 7.91 8.33
C CYS A 107 20.81 8.71 8.35
N GLU A 108 21.42 8.88 7.17
CA GLU A 108 22.48 9.85 6.98
C GLU A 108 21.92 11.27 7.13
N GLU A 109 22.78 12.21 7.60
CA GLU A 109 22.33 13.58 7.84
C GLU A 109 21.87 14.28 6.56
N LYS A 110 20.70 14.95 6.64
CA LYS A 110 20.21 15.93 5.67
C LYS A 110 20.15 15.47 4.20
N ILE A 111 19.45 14.40 3.93
CA ILE A 111 19.16 13.98 2.56
C ILE A 111 17.97 14.80 2.03
N PHE A 112 18.20 15.54 0.93
CA PHE A 112 17.14 16.26 0.21
C PHE A 112 16.73 15.48 -1.04
N MET A 113 15.42 15.44 -1.29
CA MET A 113 14.81 14.79 -2.44
C MET A 113 13.85 15.76 -3.15
N THR A 114 13.80 15.68 -4.47
CA THR A 114 12.75 16.34 -5.26
C THR A 114 11.71 15.30 -5.66
N GLY A 115 10.46 15.53 -5.28
CA GLY A 115 9.38 14.57 -5.53
C GLY A 115 8.07 15.00 -4.87
N ARG A 116 7.11 14.09 -4.89
CA ARG A 116 5.78 14.29 -4.27
C ARG A 116 5.83 13.74 -2.84
N GLN A 117 6.13 14.64 -1.88
CA GLN A 117 6.35 14.28 -0.47
C GLN A 117 5.26 13.39 0.12
N HIS A 118 3.98 13.67 -0.15
CA HIS A 118 2.85 12.88 0.35
C HIS A 118 2.85 11.45 -0.18
N LEU A 119 3.28 11.22 -1.44
CA LEU A 119 3.40 9.88 -2.01
C LEU A 119 4.56 9.10 -1.40
N ILE A 120 5.71 9.74 -1.20
CA ILE A 120 6.84 9.11 -0.50
C ILE A 120 6.45 8.73 0.92
N LYS A 121 5.77 9.63 1.65
CA LYS A 121 5.22 9.36 2.97
C LYS A 121 4.33 8.11 2.98
N ARG A 122 3.43 8.01 2.03
CA ARG A 122 2.53 6.88 1.84
C ARG A 122 3.27 5.58 1.49
N CYS A 123 4.26 5.66 0.60
CA CYS A 123 5.12 4.53 0.26
C CYS A 123 5.76 3.92 1.51
N VAL A 124 6.35 4.77 2.35
CA VAL A 124 7.02 4.35 3.59
C VAL A 124 6.03 3.79 4.60
N TYR A 125 4.85 4.38 4.77
CA TYR A 125 3.80 3.82 5.63
C TYR A 125 3.39 2.42 5.19
N ASN A 126 3.16 2.19 3.90
CA ASN A 126 2.80 0.86 3.40
C ASN A 126 3.88 -0.19 3.68
N LEU A 127 5.17 0.16 3.55
CA LEU A 127 6.27 -0.74 3.85
C LEU A 127 6.37 -1.03 5.36
N ILE A 128 6.32 0.00 6.21
CA ILE A 128 6.39 -0.15 7.67
C ILE A 128 5.21 -0.95 8.19
N ASP A 129 3.98 -0.63 7.78
CA ASP A 129 2.78 -1.34 8.22
C ASP A 129 2.81 -2.81 7.80
N ASN A 130 3.36 -3.11 6.62
CA ASN A 130 3.57 -4.48 6.17
C ASN A 130 4.57 -5.22 7.06
N SER A 131 5.75 -4.63 7.33
CA SER A 131 6.77 -5.21 8.20
C SER A 131 6.26 -5.42 9.63
N LEU A 132 5.58 -4.43 10.21
CA LEU A 132 4.98 -4.55 11.55
C LEU A 132 3.91 -5.63 11.61
N LYS A 133 3.13 -5.79 10.54
CA LYS A 133 2.08 -6.79 10.46
C LYS A 133 2.63 -8.23 10.43
N TYR A 134 3.69 -8.47 9.65
CA TYR A 134 4.20 -9.81 9.42
C TYR A 134 5.38 -10.19 10.33
N ALA A 135 6.15 -9.21 10.80
CA ALA A 135 7.33 -9.42 11.63
C ALA A 135 7.26 -8.79 13.03
N GLY A 136 6.34 -7.83 13.26
CA GLY A 136 6.26 -7.09 14.52
C GLY A 136 7.36 -6.05 14.71
N ASN A 137 8.30 -5.92 13.76
CA ASN A 137 9.41 -4.96 13.80
C ASN A 137 9.70 -4.44 12.38
N ALA A 138 10.40 -3.30 12.29
CA ALA A 138 10.96 -2.81 11.04
C ALA A 138 12.20 -1.94 11.28
N ASP A 139 13.24 -2.14 10.47
CA ASP A 139 14.44 -1.34 10.43
C ASP A 139 14.42 -0.48 9.16
N VAL A 140 14.32 0.83 9.31
CA VAL A 140 14.22 1.78 8.20
C VAL A 140 15.59 2.40 7.94
N GLY A 141 16.09 2.31 6.72
CA GLY A 141 17.34 2.87 6.26
C GLY A 141 17.17 3.85 5.12
N ILE A 142 17.96 4.93 5.11
CA ILE A 142 18.05 5.85 3.97
C ILE A 142 19.51 6.01 3.59
N LYS A 143 19.80 5.81 2.32
CA LYS A 143 21.14 6.04 1.75
C LYS A 143 21.03 6.87 0.48
N LYS A 144 21.96 7.80 0.32
CA LYS A 144 22.11 8.59 -0.91
C LYS A 144 23.37 8.16 -1.63
N THR A 145 23.20 7.72 -2.87
CA THR A 145 24.32 7.49 -3.80
C THR A 145 24.43 8.66 -4.78
N LYS A 146 25.44 8.62 -5.67
CA LYS A 146 25.63 9.68 -6.68
C LYS A 146 24.44 9.85 -7.62
N SER A 147 23.68 8.80 -7.87
CA SER A 147 22.62 8.75 -8.88
C SER A 147 21.20 8.51 -8.33
N GLN A 148 21.07 8.05 -7.08
CA GLN A 148 19.78 7.65 -6.54
C GLN A 148 19.72 7.79 -5.01
N ILE A 149 18.50 7.84 -4.49
CA ILE A 149 18.20 7.72 -3.08
C ILE A 149 17.55 6.37 -2.87
N GLU A 150 18.09 5.59 -1.94
CA GLU A 150 17.55 4.30 -1.53
C GLU A 150 16.85 4.44 -0.18
N ILE A 151 15.61 3.98 -0.10
CA ILE A 151 14.86 3.83 1.13
C ILE A 151 14.68 2.33 1.33
N ALA A 152 15.27 1.77 2.36
CA ALA A 152 15.15 0.37 2.73
C ALA A 152 14.26 0.23 3.96
N VAL A 153 13.37 -0.76 3.96
CA VAL A 153 12.60 -1.19 5.14
C VAL A 153 12.83 -2.69 5.28
N GLU A 154 13.55 -3.06 6.31
CA GLU A 154 13.93 -4.45 6.59
C GLU A 154 13.15 -4.97 7.79
N ASP A 155 12.76 -6.23 7.74
CA ASP A 155 12.07 -6.90 8.84
C ASP A 155 12.65 -8.32 9.06
N LYS A 156 12.31 -8.90 10.22
CA LYS A 156 12.72 -10.26 10.60
C LYS A 156 11.55 -11.27 10.44
N GLY A 157 10.67 -11.00 9.52
CA GLY A 157 9.51 -11.84 9.23
C GLY A 157 9.85 -13.10 8.43
N PRO A 158 8.83 -13.85 8.02
CA PRO A 158 9.00 -15.11 7.28
C PRO A 158 9.55 -14.90 5.86
N GLY A 159 9.61 -13.65 5.39
CA GLY A 159 10.02 -13.32 4.04
C GLY A 159 8.96 -13.68 2.99
N ILE A 160 9.30 -13.44 1.73
CA ILE A 160 8.45 -13.71 0.58
C ILE A 160 9.16 -14.75 -0.30
N PRO A 161 8.54 -15.92 -0.58
CA PRO A 161 9.08 -16.93 -1.49
C PRO A 161 9.45 -16.32 -2.84
N GLU A 162 10.51 -16.83 -3.46
CA GLU A 162 11.07 -16.22 -4.67
C GLU A 162 10.08 -16.20 -5.84
N ASP A 163 9.31 -17.26 -6.01
CA ASP A 163 8.26 -17.39 -7.03
C ASP A 163 7.02 -16.50 -6.78
N GLU A 164 6.92 -15.92 -5.59
CA GLU A 164 5.82 -15.05 -5.20
C GLU A 164 6.19 -13.54 -5.20
N ARG A 165 7.48 -13.19 -5.28
CA ARG A 165 7.97 -11.80 -5.17
C ARG A 165 7.37 -10.87 -6.22
N GLU A 166 7.19 -11.34 -7.46
CA GLU A 166 6.53 -10.55 -8.49
C GLU A 166 5.01 -10.49 -8.32
N LYS A 167 4.41 -11.55 -7.76
CA LYS A 167 2.97 -11.65 -7.59
C LYS A 167 2.47 -10.75 -6.47
N VAL A 168 3.23 -10.61 -5.36
CA VAL A 168 2.85 -9.75 -4.23
C VAL A 168 2.83 -8.26 -4.58
N LEU A 169 3.45 -7.87 -5.70
CA LEU A 169 3.39 -6.52 -6.26
C LEU A 169 2.10 -6.27 -7.07
N ARG A 170 1.31 -7.30 -7.34
CA ARG A 170 0.03 -7.15 -8.05
C ARG A 170 -1.05 -6.68 -7.09
N PRO A 171 -1.93 -5.76 -7.50
CA PRO A 171 -3.07 -5.37 -6.69
C PRO A 171 -3.91 -6.57 -6.25
N PHE A 172 -4.36 -6.56 -5.00
CA PHE A 172 -5.22 -7.60 -4.37
C PHE A 172 -4.58 -8.98 -4.20
N TYR A 173 -3.29 -9.13 -4.51
CA TYR A 173 -2.60 -10.40 -4.30
C TYR A 173 -2.17 -10.57 -2.84
N ARG A 174 -2.38 -11.77 -2.30
CA ARG A 174 -2.01 -12.16 -0.93
C ARG A 174 -1.46 -13.58 -0.92
N LEU A 175 -0.35 -13.79 -0.19
CA LEU A 175 0.28 -15.11 -0.03
C LEU A 175 -0.62 -16.10 0.72
N ASP A 176 -1.23 -15.66 1.82
CA ASP A 176 -2.06 -16.48 2.70
C ASP A 176 -3.55 -16.19 2.48
N LYS A 177 -4.24 -17.12 1.83
CA LYS A 177 -5.72 -17.07 1.69
C LYS A 177 -6.45 -17.53 2.97
N SER A 178 -5.79 -18.29 3.86
CA SER A 178 -6.41 -18.87 5.05
C SER A 178 -6.50 -17.94 6.25
N ARG A 179 -5.61 -16.93 6.36
CA ARG A 179 -5.68 -15.84 7.35
C ARG A 179 -6.60 -14.70 6.91
N GLN A 180 -7.52 -14.97 6.01
CA GLN A 180 -8.28 -13.99 5.26
C GLN A 180 -9.22 -13.13 6.10
N MET A 181 -9.57 -13.52 7.31
CA MET A 181 -10.72 -12.90 7.98
C MET A 181 -10.38 -12.03 9.20
N SER A 182 -9.16 -12.03 9.71
CA SER A 182 -8.86 -11.37 10.97
C SER A 182 -8.01 -10.10 10.93
N GLU A 183 -7.44 -9.71 9.77
CA GLU A 183 -6.43 -8.64 9.76
C GLU A 183 -6.56 -7.57 8.66
N GLY A 184 -7.75 -7.34 8.12
CA GLY A 184 -8.15 -6.10 7.42
C GLY A 184 -7.16 -5.49 6.41
N SER A 185 -6.44 -6.29 5.60
CA SER A 185 -5.55 -5.77 4.56
C SER A 185 -6.00 -6.24 3.18
N VAL A 186 -6.30 -5.31 2.31
CA VAL A 186 -6.87 -5.54 0.98
C VAL A 186 -5.85 -6.08 -0.05
N GLY A 187 -4.56 -6.09 0.29
CA GLY A 187 -3.50 -6.51 -0.65
C GLY A 187 -3.10 -5.42 -1.66
N LEU A 188 -3.31 -4.15 -1.30
CA LEU A 188 -2.95 -3.00 -2.15
C LEU A 188 -1.60 -2.36 -1.76
N GLY A 189 -1.09 -2.58 -0.55
CA GLY A 189 0.06 -1.86 -0.02
C GLY A 189 1.29 -1.91 -0.92
N LEU A 190 1.73 -3.11 -1.33
CA LEU A 190 2.95 -3.28 -2.14
C LEU A 190 2.75 -2.82 -3.60
N SER A 191 1.55 -2.94 -4.16
CA SER A 191 1.27 -2.40 -5.51
C SER A 191 1.30 -0.87 -5.51
N ILE A 192 0.81 -0.22 -4.45
CA ILE A 192 0.91 1.23 -4.25
C ILE A 192 2.38 1.66 -4.14
N VAL A 193 3.21 0.92 -3.40
CA VAL A 193 4.65 1.18 -3.31
C VAL A 193 5.28 1.13 -4.70
N GLN A 194 5.00 0.08 -5.48
CA GLN A 194 5.53 -0.06 -6.83
C GLN A 194 5.11 1.10 -7.75
N ASP A 195 3.84 1.52 -7.72
CA ASP A 195 3.34 2.63 -8.53
C ASP A 195 3.99 3.96 -8.14
N ILE A 196 4.18 4.21 -6.85
CA ILE A 196 4.84 5.41 -6.35
C ILE A 196 6.30 5.43 -6.79
N VAL A 197 7.05 4.35 -6.61
CA VAL A 197 8.46 4.26 -7.01
C VAL A 197 8.60 4.44 -8.53
N ASN A 198 7.75 3.80 -9.33
CA ASN A 198 7.78 3.92 -10.80
C ASN A 198 7.43 5.34 -11.29
N SER A 199 6.79 6.15 -10.45
CA SER A 199 6.35 7.51 -10.80
C SER A 199 7.34 8.60 -10.35
N HIS A 200 8.41 8.24 -9.63
CA HIS A 200 9.48 9.11 -9.14
C HIS A 200 10.83 8.77 -9.76
#